data_27b5d83d5f8661dba776f16663273a98
#
_entry.id   27b5d83d5f8661dba776f16663273a98
#
_cell.length_a   1.000
_cell.length_b   1.000
_cell.length_c   1.000
_cell.angle_alpha   90.00
_cell.angle_beta   90.00
_cell.angle_gamma   90.00
#
_symmetry.space_group_name_H-M   'P 1'
#
loop_
_entity.id
_entity.type
_entity.pdbx_description
1 polymer ?
#
loop_
_entity_poly.entity_id
_entity_poly.type
_entity_poly.pdbx_seq_one_letter_code
_entity_poly.pdbx_strand_id
1 'polypeptide(L)'
;MNRTATIRFLKAYGKSMRIYYSFVTGIAGWVGVAHYQFIANTIGERGTSGLVRTIEVPASLTKQIVIILILFLAWGINQIVNDFLGYKEDKINAPQRPMVTGELNRYHALALSLLLMLVIFLVTWFYLEPVAILPLVAGAVLNVIYEYAKGHGIWGNIVFGVMISMCALYGFYACGPMEIYFTRSRFSALALIAIMNALMTYYTYFKDYTGDKAAGKNTIVVEYGLITNKYISIAASFLPSILFLIGYYVFKGFQIELNNIFIILGLMTLFLQVWTGVLYYQNPQGEMTYYSLVTNFRACTCGQASIVSLFNPELGLILFLITYVFVGFLFNLHTNIKA
;
A
#
# COMPACT_ATOMS: atom_id res chain seq x y z
N MET A 1 1.82 -29.99 -19.74
CA MET A 1 3.05 -29.26 -19.29
C MET A 1 3.85 -30.20 -18.39
N ASN A 2 5.16 -30.37 -18.59
CA ASN A 2 5.99 -31.26 -17.75
C ASN A 2 6.03 -30.68 -16.32
N ARG A 3 5.85 -31.54 -15.28
CA ARG A 3 5.83 -31.13 -13.84
C ARG A 3 7.00 -30.20 -13.47
N THR A 4 8.19 -30.46 -14.01
CA THR A 4 9.39 -29.64 -13.78
C THR A 4 9.27 -28.23 -14.40
N ALA A 5 8.61 -28.09 -15.55
CA ALA A 5 8.38 -26.80 -16.20
C ALA A 5 7.34 -25.97 -15.44
N THR A 6 6.28 -26.62 -14.90
CA THR A 6 5.28 -25.97 -14.06
C THR A 6 5.89 -25.42 -12.78
N ILE A 7 6.73 -26.21 -12.09
CA ILE A 7 7.39 -25.77 -10.85
C ILE A 7 8.34 -24.60 -11.12
N ARG A 8 9.11 -24.63 -12.22
CA ARG A 8 9.97 -23.49 -12.61
C ARG A 8 9.16 -22.23 -12.88
N PHE A 9 8.07 -22.35 -13.62
CA PHE A 9 7.17 -21.24 -13.88
C PHE A 9 6.60 -20.62 -12.58
N LEU A 10 6.06 -21.45 -11.66
CA LEU A 10 5.50 -20.97 -10.39
C LEU A 10 6.55 -20.30 -9.49
N LYS A 11 7.79 -20.81 -9.47
CA LYS A 11 8.90 -20.17 -8.75
C LYS A 11 9.24 -18.80 -9.33
N ALA A 12 9.36 -18.70 -10.66
CA ALA A 12 9.64 -17.43 -11.35
C ALA A 12 8.49 -16.43 -11.18
N TYR A 13 7.23 -16.90 -11.23
CA TYR A 13 6.04 -16.09 -10.96
C TYR A 13 6.06 -15.55 -9.53
N GLY A 14 6.27 -16.40 -8.52
CA GLY A 14 6.36 -15.98 -7.12
C GLY A 14 7.50 -14.99 -6.87
N LYS A 15 8.66 -15.16 -7.53
CA LYS A 15 9.77 -14.19 -7.48
C LYS A 15 9.37 -12.83 -8.05
N SER A 16 8.62 -12.81 -9.15
CA SER A 16 8.13 -11.57 -9.78
C SER A 16 7.03 -10.87 -8.98
N MET A 17 6.25 -11.60 -8.16
CA MET A 17 5.21 -11.02 -7.29
C MET A 17 5.78 -10.06 -6.23
N ARG A 18 7.06 -10.18 -5.88
CA ARG A 18 7.73 -9.33 -4.87
C ARG A 18 6.91 -9.19 -3.58
N ILE A 19 6.52 -10.34 -3.02
CA ILE A 19 5.61 -10.43 -1.86
C ILE A 19 6.09 -9.60 -0.65
N TYR A 20 7.39 -9.29 -0.57
CA TYR A 20 7.93 -8.41 0.47
C TYR A 20 7.38 -6.98 0.47
N TYR A 21 6.77 -6.54 -0.63
CA TYR A 21 6.05 -5.27 -0.70
C TYR A 21 4.55 -5.39 -0.37
N SER A 22 3.99 -6.58 -0.27
CA SER A 22 2.55 -6.80 -0.08
C SER A 22 2.00 -6.26 1.25
N PHE A 23 2.89 -5.97 2.22
CA PHE A 23 2.51 -5.24 3.43
C PHE A 23 1.88 -3.87 3.13
N VAL A 24 2.25 -3.21 2.03
CA VAL A 24 1.69 -1.92 1.63
C VAL A 24 0.17 -2.02 1.44
N THR A 25 -0.29 -2.99 0.66
CA THR A 25 -1.72 -3.20 0.38
C THR A 25 -2.44 -3.90 1.53
N GLY A 26 -1.78 -4.86 2.18
CA GLY A 26 -2.37 -5.62 3.28
C GLY A 26 -2.63 -4.77 4.51
N ILE A 27 -1.69 -3.93 4.94
CA ILE A 27 -1.90 -3.05 6.11
C ILE A 27 -2.87 -1.91 5.77
N ALA A 28 -2.84 -1.37 4.53
CA ALA A 28 -3.88 -0.44 4.09
C ALA A 28 -5.28 -1.07 4.22
N GLY A 29 -5.42 -2.35 3.82
CA GLY A 29 -6.67 -3.09 4.00
C GLY A 29 -7.10 -3.25 5.44
N TRP A 30 -6.16 -3.51 6.35
CA TRP A 30 -6.44 -3.57 7.79
C TRP A 30 -7.00 -2.26 8.34
N VAL A 31 -6.60 -1.09 7.83
CA VAL A 31 -7.21 0.18 8.21
C VAL A 31 -8.72 0.17 7.90
N GLY A 32 -9.08 -0.30 6.70
CA GLY A 32 -10.49 -0.42 6.31
C GLY A 32 -11.28 -1.40 7.17
N VAL A 33 -10.73 -2.59 7.38
CA VAL A 33 -11.35 -3.64 8.22
C VAL A 33 -11.54 -3.17 9.66
N ALA A 34 -10.50 -2.61 10.28
CA ALA A 34 -10.56 -2.12 11.66
C ALA A 34 -11.56 -0.96 11.81
N HIS A 35 -11.61 -0.06 10.83
CA HIS A 35 -12.58 1.04 10.82
C HIS A 35 -14.03 0.53 10.73
N TYR A 36 -14.30 -0.43 9.84
CA TYR A 36 -15.63 -1.05 9.76
C TYR A 36 -16.02 -1.73 11.07
N GLN A 37 -15.11 -2.55 11.64
CA GLN A 37 -15.35 -3.25 12.90
C GLN A 37 -15.62 -2.28 14.06
N PHE A 38 -14.87 -1.17 14.11
CA PHE A 38 -15.07 -0.12 15.12
C PHE A 38 -16.49 0.45 15.03
N ILE A 39 -16.96 0.79 13.82
CA ILE A 39 -18.32 1.30 13.61
C ILE A 39 -19.34 0.26 14.04
N ALA A 40 -19.24 -0.97 13.54
CA ALA A 40 -20.20 -2.05 13.81
C ALA A 40 -20.30 -2.36 15.30
N ASN A 41 -19.18 -2.38 16.04
CA ASN A 41 -19.17 -2.63 17.49
C ASN A 41 -19.73 -1.43 18.28
N THR A 42 -19.28 -0.20 17.95
CA THR A 42 -19.69 1.02 18.70
C THR A 42 -21.18 1.32 18.55
N ILE A 43 -21.73 1.09 17.37
CA ILE A 43 -23.15 1.32 17.10
C ILE A 43 -23.99 0.16 17.63
N GLY A 44 -23.48 -1.08 17.56
CA GLY A 44 -24.14 -2.25 18.18
C GLY A 44 -24.36 -2.08 19.67
N GLU A 45 -23.39 -1.52 20.41
CA GLU A 45 -23.51 -1.20 21.83
C GLU A 45 -24.54 -0.09 22.11
N ARG A 46 -24.63 0.93 21.25
CA ARG A 46 -25.64 2.00 21.37
C ARG A 46 -27.03 1.56 20.93
N GLY A 47 -27.13 0.57 20.04
CA GLY A 47 -28.40 -0.02 19.57
C GLY A 47 -29.15 -0.76 20.64
N THR A 48 -28.51 -1.23 21.73
CA THR A 48 -29.18 -1.83 22.91
C THR A 48 -30.03 -0.83 23.70
N SER A 49 -29.81 0.49 23.47
CA SER A 49 -30.66 1.55 24.06
C SER A 49 -31.92 1.88 23.24
N GLY A 50 -32.23 1.12 22.19
CA GLY A 50 -33.54 1.13 21.51
C GLY A 50 -33.75 2.25 20.48
N LEU A 51 -32.76 3.11 20.20
CA LEU A 51 -32.98 4.32 19.41
C LEU A 51 -32.38 4.29 17.98
N VAL A 52 -31.45 3.40 17.66
CA VAL A 52 -30.87 3.33 16.30
C VAL A 52 -30.63 1.86 15.90
N ARG A 53 -31.38 1.38 14.92
CA ARG A 53 -31.04 0.13 14.22
C ARG A 53 -30.00 0.45 13.16
N THR A 54 -28.82 -0.13 13.24
CA THR A 54 -27.81 -0.05 12.18
C THR A 54 -27.75 -1.38 11.45
N ILE A 55 -27.45 -1.30 10.17
CA ILE A 55 -27.29 -2.48 9.33
C ILE A 55 -25.86 -3.05 9.43
N GLU A 56 -24.93 -2.29 10.01
CA GLU A 56 -23.56 -2.73 10.23
C GLU A 56 -23.49 -3.83 11.30
N VAL A 57 -22.98 -4.98 10.89
CA VAL A 57 -22.77 -6.15 11.75
C VAL A 57 -21.29 -6.50 11.74
N PRO A 58 -20.66 -6.78 12.92
CA PRO A 58 -19.26 -7.16 12.96
C PRO A 58 -18.95 -8.32 12.01
N ALA A 59 -17.96 -8.12 11.13
CA ALA A 59 -17.53 -9.17 10.22
C ALA A 59 -16.85 -10.31 10.96
N SER A 60 -17.16 -11.56 10.60
CA SER A 60 -16.53 -12.74 11.18
C SER A 60 -15.02 -12.74 10.94
N LEU A 61 -14.26 -13.39 11.82
CA LEU A 61 -12.80 -13.52 11.67
C LEU A 61 -12.42 -14.13 10.31
N THR A 62 -13.15 -15.14 9.85
CA THR A 62 -12.91 -15.77 8.54
C THR A 62 -13.05 -14.75 7.40
N LYS A 63 -14.08 -13.91 7.45
CA LYS A 63 -14.31 -12.86 6.44
C LYS A 63 -13.15 -11.85 6.43
N GLN A 64 -12.72 -11.41 7.62
CA GLN A 64 -11.57 -10.51 7.76
C GLN A 64 -10.28 -11.12 7.18
N ILE A 65 -10.00 -12.40 7.50
CA ILE A 65 -8.82 -13.12 6.97
C ILE A 65 -8.88 -13.20 5.45
N VAL A 66 -10.02 -13.56 4.87
CA VAL A 66 -10.17 -13.62 3.39
C VAL A 66 -9.91 -12.26 2.75
N ILE A 67 -10.46 -11.17 3.30
CA ILE A 67 -10.22 -9.80 2.82
C ILE A 67 -8.72 -9.49 2.82
N ILE A 68 -8.04 -9.78 3.92
CA ILE A 68 -6.62 -9.46 4.07
C ILE A 68 -5.75 -10.31 3.15
N LEU A 69 -6.04 -11.60 3.01
CA LEU A 69 -5.33 -12.47 2.06
C LEU A 69 -5.47 -11.97 0.61
N ILE A 70 -6.67 -11.54 0.22
CA ILE A 70 -6.91 -10.93 -1.10
C ILE A 70 -6.01 -9.70 -1.28
N LEU A 71 -5.94 -8.82 -0.29
CA LEU A 71 -5.17 -7.58 -0.38
C LEU A 71 -3.66 -7.80 -0.35
N PHE A 72 -3.17 -8.79 0.41
CA PHE A 72 -1.76 -9.19 0.34
C PHE A 72 -1.41 -9.78 -1.04
N LEU A 73 -2.30 -10.58 -1.65
CA LEU A 73 -2.10 -11.15 -2.99
C LEU A 73 -2.25 -10.09 -4.08
N ALA A 74 -3.12 -9.10 -3.90
CA ALA A 74 -3.37 -8.04 -4.87
C ALA A 74 -2.09 -7.31 -5.27
N TRP A 75 -1.18 -7.06 -4.32
CA TRP A 75 0.14 -6.50 -4.64
C TRP A 75 0.90 -7.36 -5.64
N GLY A 76 1.02 -8.66 -5.37
CA GLY A 76 1.78 -9.56 -6.23
C GLY A 76 1.20 -9.67 -7.64
N ILE A 77 -0.13 -9.76 -7.75
CA ILE A 77 -0.84 -9.79 -9.03
C ILE A 77 -0.60 -8.49 -9.79
N ASN A 78 -0.74 -7.36 -9.11
CA ASN A 78 -0.52 -6.03 -9.66
C ASN A 78 0.92 -5.86 -10.18
N GLN A 79 1.90 -6.38 -9.44
CA GLN A 79 3.31 -6.30 -9.79
C GLN A 79 3.62 -7.06 -11.10
N ILE A 80 2.96 -8.20 -11.35
CA ILE A 80 3.08 -8.95 -12.61
C ILE A 80 2.52 -8.13 -13.78
N VAL A 81 1.40 -7.45 -13.58
CA VAL A 81 0.81 -6.57 -14.61
C VAL A 81 1.75 -5.39 -14.91
N ASN A 82 2.33 -4.79 -13.88
CA ASN A 82 3.30 -3.70 -14.05
C ASN A 82 4.57 -4.16 -14.78
N ASP A 83 5.13 -5.33 -14.44
CA ASP A 83 6.29 -5.90 -15.14
C ASP A 83 5.96 -6.24 -16.62
N PHE A 84 4.70 -6.60 -16.92
CA PHE A 84 4.25 -6.79 -18.30
C PHE A 84 4.15 -5.49 -19.07
N LEU A 85 3.55 -4.45 -18.49
CA LEU A 85 3.36 -3.14 -19.10
C LEU A 85 4.69 -2.40 -19.24
N GLY A 86 5.52 -2.40 -18.19
CA GLY A 86 6.83 -1.73 -18.13
C GLY A 86 8.00 -2.57 -18.70
N TYR A 87 7.73 -3.59 -19.51
CA TYR A 87 8.75 -4.53 -20.00
C TYR A 87 9.91 -3.86 -20.75
N LYS A 88 9.64 -2.78 -21.48
CA LYS A 88 10.68 -2.07 -22.25
C LYS A 88 11.63 -1.32 -21.33
N GLU A 89 11.10 -0.66 -20.32
CA GLU A 89 11.86 0.08 -19.32
C GLU A 89 12.64 -0.87 -18.41
N ASP A 90 12.07 -2.02 -18.08
CA ASP A 90 12.70 -3.04 -17.24
C ASP A 90 13.95 -3.64 -17.87
N LYS A 91 14.05 -3.66 -19.20
CA LYS A 91 15.29 -4.05 -19.88
C LYS A 91 16.48 -3.14 -19.54
N ILE A 92 16.21 -1.88 -19.19
CA ILE A 92 17.23 -0.88 -18.83
C ILE A 92 17.42 -0.88 -17.30
N ASN A 93 16.31 -0.75 -16.56
CA ASN A 93 16.34 -0.48 -15.12
C ASN A 93 16.51 -1.73 -14.26
N ALA A 94 16.09 -2.90 -14.76
CA ALA A 94 16.06 -4.14 -14.01
C ALA A 94 16.23 -5.38 -14.90
N PRO A 95 17.36 -5.50 -15.63
CA PRO A 95 17.59 -6.57 -16.62
C PRO A 95 17.55 -7.99 -16.02
N GLN A 96 17.71 -8.11 -14.68
CA GLN A 96 17.64 -9.37 -13.95
C GLN A 96 16.21 -9.87 -13.65
N ARG A 97 15.17 -9.12 -14.04
CA ARG A 97 13.77 -9.53 -13.78
C ARG A 97 13.41 -10.78 -14.59
N PRO A 98 12.65 -11.74 -14.00
CA PRO A 98 12.31 -13.00 -14.67
C PRO A 98 11.63 -12.85 -16.03
N MET A 99 10.82 -11.81 -16.25
CA MET A 99 10.21 -11.55 -17.56
C MET A 99 11.25 -11.06 -18.58
N VAL A 100 12.26 -10.30 -18.15
CA VAL A 100 13.31 -9.76 -19.03
C VAL A 100 14.32 -10.84 -19.38
N THR A 101 14.73 -11.66 -18.42
CA THR A 101 15.66 -12.78 -18.64
C THR A 101 15.04 -13.94 -19.42
N GLY A 102 13.70 -13.98 -19.56
CA GLY A 102 12.98 -15.09 -20.18
C GLY A 102 12.72 -16.27 -19.23
N GLU A 103 13.11 -16.18 -17.95
CA GLU A 103 12.79 -17.20 -16.93
C GLU A 103 11.27 -17.33 -16.73
N LEU A 104 10.52 -16.23 -16.90
CA LEU A 104 9.06 -16.16 -16.82
C LEU A 104 8.46 -15.71 -18.16
N ASN A 105 7.67 -16.60 -18.79
CA ASN A 105 6.92 -16.22 -19.97
C ASN A 105 5.87 -15.15 -19.61
N ARG A 106 6.01 -13.94 -20.16
CA ARG A 106 5.21 -12.76 -19.82
C ARG A 106 3.72 -12.94 -20.12
N TYR A 107 3.36 -13.63 -21.20
CA TYR A 107 1.96 -13.83 -21.59
C TYR A 107 1.27 -14.86 -20.69
N HIS A 108 1.96 -15.96 -20.33
CA HIS A 108 1.43 -16.92 -19.36
C HIS A 108 1.31 -16.32 -17.96
N ALA A 109 2.25 -15.47 -17.57
CA ALA A 109 2.21 -14.76 -16.29
C ALA A 109 1.02 -13.79 -16.24
N LEU A 110 0.79 -13.01 -17.30
CA LEU A 110 -0.36 -12.13 -17.42
C LEU A 110 -1.67 -12.92 -17.39
N ALA A 111 -1.77 -14.02 -18.13
CA ALA A 111 -2.97 -14.85 -18.15
C ALA A 111 -3.29 -15.41 -16.76
N LEU A 112 -2.28 -15.89 -16.01
CA LEU A 112 -2.47 -16.34 -14.63
C LEU A 112 -2.91 -15.19 -13.71
N SER A 113 -2.33 -14.01 -13.86
CA SER A 113 -2.73 -12.82 -13.08
C SER A 113 -4.18 -12.42 -13.36
N LEU A 114 -4.61 -12.42 -14.62
CA LEU A 114 -6.00 -12.14 -15.00
C LEU A 114 -6.96 -13.20 -14.44
N LEU A 115 -6.56 -14.48 -14.44
CA LEU A 115 -7.34 -15.55 -13.82
C LEU A 115 -7.48 -15.34 -12.31
N LEU A 116 -6.39 -14.98 -11.61
CA LEU A 116 -6.42 -14.69 -10.18
C LEU A 116 -7.28 -13.45 -9.87
N MET A 117 -7.23 -12.42 -10.70
CA MET A 117 -8.12 -11.25 -10.58
C MET A 117 -9.59 -11.65 -10.74
N LEU A 118 -9.91 -12.55 -11.69
CA LEU A 118 -11.26 -13.08 -11.86
C LEU A 118 -11.70 -13.87 -10.61
N VAL A 119 -10.83 -14.70 -10.03
CA VAL A 119 -11.14 -15.42 -8.78
C VAL A 119 -11.42 -14.43 -7.64
N ILE A 120 -10.60 -13.40 -7.48
CA ILE A 120 -10.82 -12.35 -6.48
C ILE A 120 -12.17 -11.66 -6.70
N PHE A 121 -12.50 -11.33 -7.96
CA PHE A 121 -13.79 -10.75 -8.32
C PHE A 121 -14.96 -11.66 -7.90
N LEU A 122 -14.89 -12.96 -8.24
CA LEU A 122 -15.94 -13.92 -7.89
C LEU A 122 -16.07 -14.12 -6.37
N VAL A 123 -14.95 -14.20 -5.64
CA VAL A 123 -14.97 -14.27 -4.17
C VAL A 123 -15.59 -13.02 -3.58
N THR A 124 -15.26 -11.84 -4.10
CA THR A 124 -15.84 -10.57 -3.65
C THR A 124 -17.34 -10.53 -3.91
N TRP A 125 -17.78 -10.98 -5.09
CA TRP A 125 -19.19 -10.96 -5.48
C TRP A 125 -20.05 -11.95 -4.67
N PHE A 126 -19.57 -13.19 -4.48
CA PHE A 126 -20.39 -14.27 -3.92
C PHE A 126 -20.19 -14.50 -2.42
N TYR A 127 -19.05 -14.12 -1.86
CA TYR A 127 -18.72 -14.42 -0.46
C TYR A 127 -18.54 -13.16 0.41
N LEU A 128 -18.07 -12.06 -0.16
CA LEU A 128 -17.92 -10.79 0.54
C LEU A 128 -19.12 -9.87 0.23
N GLU A 129 -18.88 -8.58 0.05
CA GLU A 129 -19.92 -7.61 -0.31
C GLU A 129 -19.73 -7.13 -1.76
N PRO A 130 -20.74 -7.22 -2.63
CA PRO A 130 -20.61 -6.82 -4.04
C PRO A 130 -20.16 -5.37 -4.24
N VAL A 131 -20.49 -4.46 -3.32
CA VAL A 131 -20.07 -3.06 -3.38
C VAL A 131 -18.54 -2.91 -3.33
N ALA A 132 -17.81 -3.87 -2.73
CA ALA A 132 -16.35 -3.85 -2.69
C ALA A 132 -15.69 -4.06 -4.06
N ILE A 133 -16.44 -4.48 -5.06
CA ILE A 133 -15.95 -4.52 -6.46
C ILE A 133 -15.60 -3.13 -6.97
N LEU A 134 -16.29 -2.09 -6.52
CA LEU A 134 -16.00 -0.71 -6.95
C LEU A 134 -14.55 -0.29 -6.65
N PRO A 135 -14.06 -0.35 -5.40
CA PRO A 135 -12.65 -0.04 -5.13
C PRO A 135 -11.68 -1.07 -5.74
N LEU A 136 -12.07 -2.34 -5.91
CA LEU A 136 -11.24 -3.35 -6.58
C LEU A 136 -10.98 -2.97 -8.04
N VAL A 137 -12.03 -2.64 -8.80
CA VAL A 137 -11.93 -2.19 -10.19
C VAL A 137 -11.21 -0.85 -10.29
N ALA A 138 -11.54 0.11 -9.41
CA ALA A 138 -10.87 1.40 -9.36
C ALA A 138 -9.37 1.25 -9.12
N GLY A 139 -8.94 0.37 -8.19
CA GLY A 139 -7.54 0.06 -7.95
C GLY A 139 -6.84 -0.53 -9.18
N ALA A 140 -7.48 -1.46 -9.90
CA ALA A 140 -6.94 -2.04 -11.12
C ALA A 140 -6.79 -0.99 -12.26
N VAL A 141 -7.78 -0.12 -12.44
CA VAL A 141 -7.72 0.99 -13.41
C VAL A 141 -6.62 1.98 -13.03
N LEU A 142 -6.55 2.37 -11.76
CA LEU A 142 -5.51 3.29 -11.28
C LEU A 142 -4.10 2.71 -11.44
N ASN A 143 -3.94 1.38 -11.37
CA ASN A 143 -2.66 0.74 -11.64
C ASN A 143 -2.21 0.92 -13.10
N VAL A 144 -3.12 0.79 -14.05
CA VAL A 144 -2.83 1.05 -15.47
C VAL A 144 -2.49 2.54 -15.68
N ILE A 145 -3.27 3.43 -15.06
CA ILE A 145 -3.03 4.89 -15.12
C ILE A 145 -1.69 5.25 -14.48
N TYR A 146 -1.28 4.56 -13.41
CA TYR A 146 -0.02 4.81 -12.73
C TYR A 146 1.19 4.62 -13.63
N GLU A 147 1.22 3.57 -14.47
CA GLU A 147 2.33 3.37 -15.42
C GLU A 147 2.50 4.55 -16.39
N TYR A 148 1.39 5.20 -16.72
CA TYR A 148 1.39 6.42 -17.54
C TYR A 148 1.79 7.66 -16.73
N ALA A 149 1.17 7.81 -15.56
CA ALA A 149 1.35 8.98 -14.68
C ALA A 149 2.77 9.07 -14.11
N LYS A 150 3.46 7.93 -13.93
CA LYS A 150 4.84 7.86 -13.42
C LYS A 150 5.82 8.73 -14.21
N GLY A 151 5.59 8.93 -15.51
CA GLY A 151 6.43 9.76 -16.37
C GLY A 151 6.08 11.27 -16.34
N HIS A 152 5.20 11.74 -15.46
CA HIS A 152 4.63 13.09 -15.48
C HIS A 152 4.71 13.77 -14.10
N GLY A 153 5.91 14.04 -13.62
CA GLY A 153 6.16 14.78 -12.38
C GLY A 153 5.50 14.14 -11.17
N ILE A 154 4.73 14.92 -10.41
CA ILE A 154 4.05 14.49 -9.17
C ILE A 154 2.86 13.54 -9.40
N TRP A 155 2.33 13.47 -10.63
CA TRP A 155 1.11 12.69 -10.89
C TRP A 155 1.28 11.20 -10.60
N GLY A 156 2.46 10.63 -10.87
CA GLY A 156 2.76 9.25 -10.48
C GLY A 156 2.57 9.00 -8.99
N ASN A 157 3.03 9.92 -8.15
CA ASN A 157 2.91 9.83 -6.69
C ASN A 157 1.45 9.89 -6.25
N ILE A 158 0.67 10.85 -6.80
CA ILE A 158 -0.74 11.03 -6.48
C ILE A 158 -1.55 9.79 -6.86
N VAL A 159 -1.40 9.32 -8.10
CA VAL A 159 -2.13 8.14 -8.60
C VAL A 159 -1.78 6.90 -7.78
N PHE A 160 -0.50 6.69 -7.44
CA PHE A 160 -0.09 5.57 -6.58
C PHE A 160 -0.73 5.66 -5.19
N GLY A 161 -0.69 6.83 -4.57
CA GLY A 161 -1.30 7.04 -3.25
C GLY A 161 -2.80 6.76 -3.25
N VAL A 162 -3.53 7.26 -4.24
CA VAL A 162 -4.97 7.00 -4.40
C VAL A 162 -5.24 5.52 -4.67
N MET A 163 -4.43 4.87 -5.51
CA MET A 163 -4.54 3.44 -5.81
C MET A 163 -4.44 2.59 -4.52
N ILE A 164 -3.47 2.89 -3.64
CA ILE A 164 -3.34 2.15 -2.38
C ILE A 164 -4.48 2.47 -1.41
N SER A 165 -5.02 3.69 -1.42
CA SER A 165 -6.19 4.01 -0.60
C SER A 165 -7.43 3.20 -1.00
N MET A 166 -7.53 2.74 -2.26
CA MET A 166 -8.59 1.81 -2.68
C MET A 166 -8.50 0.45 -1.97
N CYS A 167 -7.31 0.02 -1.52
CA CYS A 167 -7.18 -1.18 -0.70
C CYS A 167 -7.85 -1.01 0.68
N ALA A 168 -7.73 0.16 1.31
CA ALA A 168 -8.42 0.45 2.55
C ALA A 168 -9.94 0.56 2.33
N LEU A 169 -10.36 1.18 1.24
CA LEU A 169 -11.78 1.26 0.90
C LEU A 169 -12.37 -0.13 0.60
N TYR A 170 -11.61 -1.00 -0.08
CA TYR A 170 -11.97 -2.40 -0.28
C TYR A 170 -12.12 -3.14 1.06
N GLY A 171 -11.13 -3.01 1.94
CA GLY A 171 -11.17 -3.62 3.28
C GLY A 171 -12.40 -3.20 4.07
N PHE A 172 -12.79 -1.92 3.97
CA PHE A 172 -13.99 -1.40 4.59
C PHE A 172 -15.28 -1.97 3.95
N TYR A 173 -15.41 -1.89 2.62
CA TYR A 173 -16.63 -2.29 1.92
C TYR A 173 -16.87 -3.80 1.89
N ALA A 174 -15.80 -4.60 1.96
CA ALA A 174 -15.89 -6.05 1.93
C ALA A 174 -16.33 -6.69 3.26
N CYS A 175 -16.30 -5.94 4.37
CA CYS A 175 -16.63 -6.46 5.70
C CYS A 175 -18.11 -6.77 5.88
N GLY A 176 -19.00 -5.93 5.34
CA GLY A 176 -20.44 -6.11 5.52
C GLY A 176 -21.26 -4.95 4.96
N PRO A 177 -22.60 -5.04 5.08
CA PRO A 177 -23.48 -3.97 4.64
C PRO A 177 -23.24 -2.70 5.45
N MET A 178 -23.51 -1.54 4.84
CA MET A 178 -23.36 -0.26 5.51
C MET A 178 -24.44 0.73 5.08
N GLU A 179 -24.85 1.58 6.00
CA GLU A 179 -25.87 2.58 5.76
C GLU A 179 -25.29 3.80 5.00
N ILE A 180 -24.10 4.24 5.41
CA ILE A 180 -23.43 5.41 4.82
C ILE A 180 -22.09 5.04 4.20
N TYR A 181 -21.97 5.18 2.89
CA TYR A 181 -20.75 4.84 2.14
C TYR A 181 -19.60 5.83 2.34
N PHE A 182 -19.89 7.12 2.50
CA PHE A 182 -18.88 8.16 2.65
C PHE A 182 -19.09 8.97 3.93
N THR A 183 -18.15 8.84 4.86
CA THR A 183 -18.11 9.62 6.10
C THR A 183 -16.84 10.48 6.13
N ARG A 184 -16.82 11.54 6.95
CA ARG A 184 -15.61 12.36 7.14
C ARG A 184 -14.44 11.52 7.66
N SER A 185 -14.71 10.61 8.60
CA SER A 185 -13.67 9.73 9.18
C SER A 185 -13.07 8.81 8.12
N ARG A 186 -13.90 8.23 7.25
CA ARG A 186 -13.43 7.37 6.16
C ARG A 186 -12.61 8.16 5.16
N PHE A 187 -13.09 9.34 4.73
CA PHE A 187 -12.35 10.20 3.82
C PHE A 187 -10.99 10.61 4.40
N SER A 188 -10.94 10.98 5.70
CA SER A 188 -9.69 11.35 6.38
C SER A 188 -8.70 10.19 6.43
N ALA A 189 -9.16 8.96 6.72
CA ALA A 189 -8.30 7.77 6.69
C ALA A 189 -7.77 7.48 5.28
N LEU A 190 -8.62 7.54 4.26
CA LEU A 190 -8.21 7.32 2.87
C LEU A 190 -7.21 8.38 2.39
N ALA A 191 -7.44 9.66 2.71
CA ALA A 191 -6.54 10.74 2.36
C ALA A 191 -5.16 10.57 3.03
N LEU A 192 -5.13 10.17 4.29
CA LEU A 192 -3.89 9.93 5.01
C LEU A 192 -3.11 8.75 4.43
N ILE A 193 -3.78 7.64 4.09
CA ILE A 193 -3.18 6.50 3.39
C ILE A 193 -2.64 6.93 2.02
N ALA A 194 -3.41 7.71 1.26
CA ALA A 194 -2.99 8.19 -0.05
C ALA A 194 -1.71 9.02 0.04
N ILE A 195 -1.63 9.94 1.00
CA ILE A 195 -0.46 10.80 1.19
C ILE A 195 0.77 10.03 1.67
N MET A 196 0.61 9.09 2.61
CA MET A 196 1.70 8.22 3.06
C MET A 196 2.30 7.40 1.91
N ASN A 197 1.45 6.87 1.04
CA ASN A 197 1.90 6.06 -0.10
C ASN A 197 2.44 6.92 -1.24
N ALA A 198 1.89 8.11 -1.48
CA ALA A 198 2.46 9.08 -2.41
C ALA A 198 3.87 9.49 -2.00
N LEU A 199 4.09 9.75 -0.70
CA LEU A 199 5.40 10.04 -0.14
C LEU A 199 6.34 8.83 -0.24
N MET A 200 5.88 7.62 0.07
CA MET A 200 6.67 6.40 -0.08
C MET A 200 7.17 6.23 -1.52
N THR A 201 6.29 6.44 -2.50
CA THR A 201 6.64 6.35 -3.92
C THR A 201 7.61 7.45 -4.34
N TYR A 202 7.47 8.68 -3.80
CA TYR A 202 8.42 9.77 -4.00
C TYR A 202 9.85 9.35 -3.63
N TYR A 203 10.04 8.78 -2.46
CA TYR A 203 11.35 8.28 -2.03
C TYR A 203 11.87 7.11 -2.90
N THR A 204 10.98 6.29 -3.42
CA THR A 204 11.38 5.19 -4.31
C THR A 204 12.01 5.69 -5.62
N TYR A 205 11.59 6.85 -6.12
CA TYR A 205 12.13 7.44 -7.35
C TYR A 205 13.59 7.88 -7.25
N PHE A 206 14.12 8.09 -6.04
CA PHE A 206 15.57 8.36 -5.89
C PHE A 206 16.42 7.18 -6.36
N LYS A 207 16.02 5.96 -6.01
CA LYS A 207 16.71 4.73 -6.46
C LYS A 207 16.63 4.58 -7.97
N ASP A 208 15.51 4.94 -8.56
CA ASP A 208 15.23 4.75 -9.99
C ASP A 208 15.68 5.94 -10.85
N TYR A 209 16.26 7.01 -10.25
CA TYR A 209 16.61 8.27 -10.94
C TYR A 209 17.39 8.09 -12.23
N THR A 210 18.46 7.32 -12.19
CA THR A 210 19.35 7.14 -13.35
C THR A 210 18.64 6.42 -14.49
N GLY A 211 17.88 5.38 -14.16
CA GLY A 211 17.15 4.61 -15.15
C GLY A 211 15.94 5.35 -15.70
N ASP A 212 15.17 6.03 -14.86
CA ASP A 212 14.02 6.83 -15.28
C ASP A 212 14.47 7.96 -16.21
N LYS A 213 15.59 8.63 -15.89
CA LYS A 213 16.19 9.67 -16.76
C LYS A 213 16.65 9.10 -18.10
N ALA A 214 17.29 7.93 -18.10
CA ALA A 214 17.74 7.27 -19.33
C ALA A 214 16.55 6.78 -20.20
N ALA A 215 15.45 6.39 -19.57
CA ALA A 215 14.22 5.98 -20.24
C ALA A 215 13.32 7.15 -20.69
N GLY A 216 13.72 8.40 -20.42
CA GLY A 216 12.95 9.60 -20.76
C GLY A 216 11.70 9.80 -19.89
N LYS A 217 11.61 9.12 -18.72
CA LYS A 217 10.54 9.33 -17.76
C LYS A 217 10.82 10.58 -16.91
N ASN A 218 9.88 11.50 -16.89
CA ASN A 218 10.01 12.75 -16.13
C ASN A 218 9.34 12.63 -14.76
N THR A 219 9.86 11.71 -13.90
CA THR A 219 9.42 11.62 -12.52
C THR A 219 9.77 12.91 -11.76
N ILE A 220 9.11 13.19 -10.65
CA ILE A 220 9.35 14.40 -9.84
C ILE A 220 10.84 14.56 -9.46
N VAL A 221 11.55 13.44 -9.20
CA VAL A 221 12.97 13.47 -8.85
C VAL A 221 13.83 13.76 -10.09
N VAL A 222 13.42 13.32 -11.27
CA VAL A 222 14.11 13.64 -12.53
C VAL A 222 13.85 15.10 -12.91
N GLU A 223 12.61 15.57 -12.77
CA GLU A 223 12.18 16.93 -13.14
C GLU A 223 12.93 18.00 -12.35
N TYR A 224 13.02 17.87 -11.03
CA TYR A 224 13.67 18.89 -10.17
C TYR A 224 15.15 18.56 -9.87
N GLY A 225 15.63 17.39 -10.24
CA GLY A 225 17.00 16.93 -10.00
C GLY A 225 17.26 16.52 -8.54
N LEU A 226 18.35 15.77 -8.33
CA LEU A 226 18.69 15.21 -7.01
C LEU A 226 19.00 16.28 -5.95
N ILE A 227 19.66 17.39 -6.34
CA ILE A 227 20.06 18.44 -5.39
C ILE A 227 18.83 19.10 -4.75
N THR A 228 17.84 19.47 -5.54
CA THR A 228 16.59 20.05 -5.04
C THR A 228 15.80 19.03 -4.23
N ASN A 229 15.67 17.81 -4.75
CA ASN A 229 14.88 16.77 -4.10
C ASN A 229 15.46 16.30 -2.76
N LYS A 230 16.77 16.36 -2.54
CA LYS A 230 17.34 16.05 -1.22
C LYS A 230 16.85 17.00 -0.12
N TYR A 231 16.61 18.29 -0.41
CA TYR A 231 16.03 19.23 0.54
C TYR A 231 14.52 19.01 0.70
N ILE A 232 13.82 18.75 -0.41
CA ILE A 232 12.39 18.42 -0.40
C ILE A 232 12.15 17.15 0.43
N SER A 233 13.08 16.16 0.42
CA SER A 233 12.92 14.92 1.16
C SER A 233 12.72 15.14 2.67
N ILE A 234 13.45 16.08 3.27
CA ILE A 234 13.27 16.43 4.69
C ILE A 234 11.93 17.13 4.92
N ALA A 235 11.61 18.14 4.12
CA ALA A 235 10.35 18.87 4.29
C ALA A 235 9.13 17.97 4.07
N ALA A 236 9.16 17.12 3.04
CA ALA A 236 8.07 16.20 2.72
C ALA A 236 7.86 15.11 3.80
N SER A 237 8.88 14.76 4.58
CA SER A 237 8.78 13.76 5.65
C SER A 237 7.77 14.14 6.74
N PHE A 238 7.51 15.42 6.95
CA PHE A 238 6.52 15.90 7.92
C PHE A 238 5.09 15.93 7.37
N LEU A 239 4.92 15.81 6.05
CA LEU A 239 3.63 16.02 5.39
C LEU A 239 2.51 15.12 5.92
N PRO A 240 2.67 13.79 6.11
CA PRO A 240 1.60 12.95 6.63
C PRO A 240 1.17 13.36 8.04
N SER A 241 2.12 13.69 8.91
CA SER A 241 1.82 14.10 10.29
C SER A 241 1.12 15.47 10.35
N ILE A 242 1.57 16.43 9.55
CA ILE A 242 0.91 17.75 9.45
C ILE A 242 -0.53 17.57 8.95
N LEU A 243 -0.73 16.77 7.93
CA LEU A 243 -2.07 16.55 7.37
C LEU A 243 -2.98 15.75 8.33
N PHE A 244 -2.41 14.84 9.12
CA PHE A 244 -3.15 14.21 10.21
C PHE A 244 -3.62 15.24 11.23
N LEU A 245 -2.73 16.13 11.70
CA LEU A 245 -3.07 17.16 12.69
C LEU A 245 -4.14 18.13 12.14
N ILE A 246 -4.00 18.58 10.90
CA ILE A 246 -4.99 19.41 10.24
C ILE A 246 -6.32 18.66 10.11
N GLY A 247 -6.30 17.42 9.64
CA GLY A 247 -7.48 16.56 9.51
C GLY A 247 -8.19 16.35 10.84
N TYR A 248 -7.44 16.13 11.91
CA TYR A 248 -7.98 15.86 13.23
C TYR A 248 -8.54 17.14 13.90
N TYR A 249 -7.72 18.20 14.02
CA TYR A 249 -8.09 19.40 14.79
C TYR A 249 -8.92 20.41 14.00
N VAL A 250 -8.62 20.63 12.71
CA VAL A 250 -9.29 21.65 11.91
C VAL A 250 -10.56 21.09 11.27
N PHE A 251 -10.43 19.97 10.55
CA PHE A 251 -11.56 19.37 9.83
C PHE A 251 -12.41 18.43 10.68
N LYS A 252 -11.96 18.10 11.92
CA LYS A 252 -12.61 17.11 12.80
C LYS A 252 -12.97 15.83 12.04
N GLY A 253 -12.04 15.41 11.18
CA GLY A 253 -12.22 14.28 10.27
C GLY A 253 -12.37 12.96 11.02
N PHE A 254 -11.54 12.75 12.06
CA PHE A 254 -11.68 11.60 12.96
C PHE A 254 -12.51 12.03 14.17
N GLN A 255 -13.71 11.47 14.30
CA GLN A 255 -14.61 11.71 15.45
C GLN A 255 -14.34 10.68 16.57
N ILE A 256 -13.07 10.45 16.87
CA ILE A 256 -12.58 9.44 17.83
C ILE A 256 -11.54 10.12 18.72
N GLU A 257 -11.58 9.86 20.01
CA GLU A 257 -10.52 10.31 20.93
C GLU A 257 -9.21 9.56 20.66
N LEU A 258 -8.10 10.30 20.73
CA LEU A 258 -6.78 9.71 20.53
C LEU A 258 -6.42 8.85 21.76
N ASN A 259 -6.24 7.57 21.54
CA ASN A 259 -5.74 6.68 22.58
C ASN A 259 -4.20 6.74 22.69
N ASN A 260 -3.67 6.35 23.85
CA ASN A 260 -2.23 6.42 24.15
C ASN A 260 -1.38 5.56 23.18
N ILE A 261 -1.91 4.40 22.75
CA ILE A 261 -1.20 3.54 21.80
C ILE A 261 -1.04 4.24 20.47
N PHE A 262 -2.10 4.86 19.94
CA PHE A 262 -2.02 5.66 18.72
C PHE A 262 -1.00 6.81 18.84
N ILE A 263 -0.99 7.52 19.95
CA ILE A 263 -0.04 8.63 20.16
C ILE A 263 1.40 8.11 20.10
N ILE A 264 1.70 7.02 20.82
CA ILE A 264 3.05 6.41 20.80
C ILE A 264 3.43 5.95 19.42
N LEU A 265 2.58 5.17 18.74
CA LEU A 265 2.85 4.65 17.40
C LEU A 265 2.92 5.76 16.36
N GLY A 266 2.12 6.82 16.50
CA GLY A 266 2.18 8.01 15.66
C GLY A 266 3.50 8.75 15.78
N LEU A 267 4.02 8.94 17.01
CA LEU A 267 5.34 9.53 17.24
C LEU A 267 6.47 8.65 16.66
N MET A 268 6.40 7.34 16.85
CA MET A 268 7.34 6.41 16.22
C MET A 268 7.29 6.48 14.68
N THR A 269 6.09 6.59 14.12
CA THR A 269 5.90 6.76 12.66
C THR A 269 6.52 8.07 12.19
N LEU A 270 6.27 9.19 12.88
CA LEU A 270 6.89 10.46 12.56
C LEU A 270 8.41 10.37 12.58
N PHE A 271 8.98 9.72 13.63
CA PHE A 271 10.41 9.47 13.69
C PHE A 271 10.93 8.69 12.47
N LEU A 272 10.26 7.61 12.08
CA LEU A 272 10.63 6.81 10.90
C LEU A 272 10.54 7.63 9.60
N GLN A 273 9.51 8.48 9.46
CA GLN A 273 9.35 9.36 8.30
C GLN A 273 10.47 10.39 8.21
N VAL A 274 10.77 11.08 9.32
CA VAL A 274 11.85 12.07 9.38
C VAL A 274 13.19 11.41 9.13
N TRP A 275 13.45 10.24 9.76
CA TRP A 275 14.66 9.48 9.51
C TRP A 275 14.80 9.08 8.04
N THR A 276 13.72 8.68 7.39
CA THR A 276 13.70 8.42 5.94
C THR A 276 14.13 9.68 5.16
N GLY A 277 13.54 10.83 5.45
CA GLY A 277 13.90 12.10 4.82
C GLY A 277 15.39 12.42 4.96
N VAL A 278 15.95 12.22 6.18
CA VAL A 278 17.37 12.44 6.45
C VAL A 278 18.26 11.48 5.67
N LEU A 279 17.89 10.20 5.57
CA LEU A 279 18.67 9.21 4.81
C LEU A 279 18.76 9.58 3.32
N TYR A 280 17.63 10.02 2.70
CA TYR A 280 17.64 10.47 1.31
C TYR A 280 18.31 11.83 1.11
N TYR A 281 18.31 12.69 2.12
CA TYR A 281 19.12 13.91 2.12
C TYR A 281 20.61 13.61 2.10
N GLN A 282 21.06 12.64 2.90
CA GLN A 282 22.47 12.25 2.99
C GLN A 282 22.93 11.45 1.78
N ASN A 283 22.10 10.51 1.32
CA ASN A 283 22.44 9.57 0.24
C ASN A 283 21.32 9.56 -0.84
N PRO A 284 21.24 10.61 -1.68
CA PRO A 284 20.16 10.71 -2.69
C PRO A 284 20.37 9.78 -3.89
N GLN A 285 21.54 9.14 -4.02
CA GLN A 285 21.90 8.25 -5.13
C GLN A 285 22.85 7.15 -4.67
N GLY A 286 22.96 6.06 -5.46
CA GLY A 286 23.88 4.97 -5.24
C GLY A 286 23.28 3.84 -4.39
N GLU A 287 24.13 2.88 -3.99
CA GLU A 287 23.72 1.66 -3.29
C GLU A 287 23.01 1.93 -1.95
N MET A 288 23.41 3.00 -1.26
CA MET A 288 22.81 3.40 0.02
C MET A 288 21.33 3.75 -0.07
N THR A 289 20.83 4.11 -1.27
CA THR A 289 19.38 4.32 -1.48
C THR A 289 18.55 3.07 -1.23
N TYR A 290 19.16 1.88 -1.35
CA TYR A 290 18.49 0.63 -1.04
C TYR A 290 18.21 0.48 0.48
N TYR A 291 19.17 0.85 1.33
CA TYR A 291 18.97 0.85 2.79
C TYR A 291 17.94 1.90 3.21
N SER A 292 17.98 3.07 2.58
CA SER A 292 16.96 4.11 2.77
C SER A 292 15.56 3.62 2.38
N LEU A 293 15.46 2.77 1.35
CA LEU A 293 14.21 2.18 0.89
C LEU A 293 13.53 1.30 1.95
N VAL A 294 14.30 0.50 2.70
CA VAL A 294 13.77 -0.32 3.81
C VAL A 294 13.10 0.55 4.86
N THR A 295 13.77 1.66 5.25
CA THR A 295 13.23 2.61 6.23
C THR A 295 11.99 3.31 5.69
N ASN A 296 11.98 3.69 4.42
CA ASN A 296 10.82 4.27 3.74
C ASN A 296 9.59 3.34 3.78
N PHE A 297 9.77 2.06 3.44
CA PHE A 297 8.67 1.10 3.52
C PHE A 297 8.19 0.87 4.94
N ARG A 298 9.09 0.80 5.92
CA ARG A 298 8.72 0.75 7.34
C ARG A 298 7.94 1.98 7.76
N ALA A 299 8.39 3.18 7.40
CA ALA A 299 7.71 4.44 7.74
C ALA A 299 6.27 4.47 7.19
N CYS A 300 6.08 4.03 5.95
CA CYS A 300 4.75 3.97 5.33
C CYS A 300 3.86 2.91 5.99
N THR A 301 4.30 1.66 6.05
CA THR A 301 3.47 0.54 6.51
C THR A 301 3.22 0.56 8.01
N CYS A 302 4.21 0.96 8.83
CA CYS A 302 4.00 1.22 10.26
C CYS A 302 3.08 2.42 10.49
N GLY A 303 3.15 3.45 9.65
CA GLY A 303 2.21 4.57 9.69
C GLY A 303 0.77 4.14 9.42
N GLN A 304 0.54 3.26 8.45
CA GLN A 304 -0.77 2.66 8.22
C GLN A 304 -1.22 1.82 9.43
N ALA A 305 -0.32 1.04 10.05
CA ALA A 305 -0.63 0.27 11.26
C ALA A 305 -0.95 1.20 12.45
N SER A 306 -0.32 2.37 12.54
CA SER A 306 -0.70 3.36 13.55
C SER A 306 -2.12 3.90 13.34
N ILE A 307 -2.59 4.04 12.09
CA ILE A 307 -3.99 4.40 11.82
C ILE A 307 -4.94 3.29 12.29
N VAL A 308 -4.57 2.01 12.14
CA VAL A 308 -5.37 0.89 12.68
C VAL A 308 -5.58 1.05 14.18
N SER A 309 -4.57 1.52 14.92
CA SER A 309 -4.68 1.69 16.37
C SER A 309 -5.65 2.79 16.83
N LEU A 310 -6.11 3.67 15.95
CA LEU A 310 -7.23 4.58 16.23
C LEU A 310 -8.53 3.81 16.47
N PHE A 311 -8.73 2.72 15.72
CA PHE A 311 -9.96 1.93 15.70
C PHE A 311 -9.84 0.69 16.58
N ASN A 312 -8.67 0.09 16.66
CA ASN A 312 -8.34 -1.07 17.46
C ASN A 312 -6.88 -0.97 17.95
N PRO A 313 -6.68 -0.47 19.19
CA PRO A 313 -5.33 -0.21 19.73
C PRO A 313 -4.44 -1.44 19.77
N GLU A 314 -4.96 -2.59 20.20
CA GLU A 314 -4.19 -3.84 20.34
C GLU A 314 -3.77 -4.37 18.97
N LEU A 315 -4.71 -4.44 18.02
CA LEU A 315 -4.43 -4.87 16.65
C LEU A 315 -3.41 -3.93 15.99
N GLY A 316 -3.56 -2.62 16.17
CA GLY A 316 -2.62 -1.63 15.64
C GLY A 316 -1.20 -1.83 16.17
N LEU A 317 -1.05 -2.08 17.47
CA LEU A 317 0.25 -2.37 18.08
C LEU A 317 0.87 -3.66 17.52
N ILE A 318 0.09 -4.75 17.44
CA ILE A 318 0.55 -6.03 16.89
C ILE A 318 1.00 -5.84 15.43
N LEU A 319 0.17 -5.20 14.61
CA LEU A 319 0.49 -4.96 13.20
C LEU A 319 1.72 -4.07 13.04
N PHE A 320 1.89 -3.06 13.87
CA PHE A 320 3.06 -2.18 13.84
C PHE A 320 4.35 -2.98 14.08
N LEU A 321 4.38 -3.79 15.15
CA LEU A 321 5.55 -4.59 15.52
C LEU A 321 5.87 -5.65 14.45
N ILE A 322 4.86 -6.39 14.02
CA ILE A 322 5.01 -7.40 12.96
C ILE A 322 5.53 -6.74 11.69
N THR A 323 4.93 -5.65 11.26
CA THR A 323 5.31 -4.94 10.03
C THR A 323 6.74 -4.42 10.11
N TYR A 324 7.13 -3.80 11.23
CA TYR A 324 8.48 -3.28 11.42
C TYR A 324 9.55 -4.38 11.28
N VAL A 325 9.31 -5.54 11.90
CA VAL A 325 10.24 -6.68 11.88
C VAL A 325 10.25 -7.34 10.50
N PHE A 326 9.06 -7.74 9.99
CA PHE A 326 8.97 -8.52 8.75
C PHE A 326 9.38 -7.73 7.51
N VAL A 327 9.05 -6.45 7.40
CA VAL A 327 9.51 -5.64 6.28
C VAL A 327 11.04 -5.63 6.23
N GLY A 328 11.72 -5.41 7.36
CA GLY A 328 13.17 -5.46 7.39
C GLY A 328 13.75 -6.84 7.05
N PHE A 329 13.16 -7.89 7.60
CA PHE A 329 13.58 -9.27 7.33
C PHE A 329 13.44 -9.63 5.84
N LEU A 330 12.30 -9.34 5.25
CA LEU A 330 12.03 -9.66 3.84
C LEU A 330 12.92 -8.86 2.88
N PHE A 331 13.22 -7.60 3.19
CA PHE A 331 14.18 -6.81 2.41
C PHE A 331 15.58 -7.40 2.49
N ASN A 332 16.06 -7.81 3.67
CA ASN A 332 17.37 -8.45 3.84
C ASN A 332 17.45 -9.77 3.07
N LEU A 333 16.40 -10.58 3.11
CA LEU A 333 16.32 -11.84 2.37
C LEU A 333 16.41 -11.60 0.85
N HIS A 334 15.79 -10.53 0.35
CA HIS A 334 15.85 -10.15 -1.05
C HIS A 334 17.23 -9.61 -1.47
N THR A 335 17.93 -8.91 -0.60
CA THR A 335 19.29 -8.42 -0.86
C THR A 335 20.27 -9.58 -1.02
N ASN A 336 20.16 -10.60 -0.17
CA ASN A 336 20.99 -11.80 -0.23
C ASN A 336 20.74 -12.65 -1.50
N ILE A 337 19.60 -12.47 -2.18
CA ILE A 337 19.30 -13.11 -3.47
C ILE A 337 19.91 -12.33 -4.64
N LYS A 338 20.28 -11.06 -4.44
CA LYS A 338 20.95 -10.21 -5.44
C LYS A 338 22.48 -10.28 -5.39
N ALA A 339 23.04 -10.74 -4.27
CA ALA A 339 24.45 -11.02 -4.10
C ALA A 339 24.79 -12.46 -4.53
#